data_971ad77e3dc84adc9c5c39e187852399
#
_entry.id   971ad77e3dc84adc9c5c39e187852399
#
_cell.length_a   1.000
_cell.length_b   1.000
_cell.length_c   1.000
_cell.angle_alpha   90.00
_cell.angle_beta   90.00
_cell.angle_gamma   90.00
#
_symmetry.space_group_name_H-M   'P 1'
#
loop_
_entity.id
_entity.type
_entity.pdbx_description
1 polymer ?
#
loop_
_entity_poly.entity_id
_entity_poly.type
_entity_poly.pdbx_seq_one_letter_code
_entity_poly.pdbx_strand_id
1 'polypeptide(L)'
;MRILFFLLFSLFTFSQQTKSVDFLKCDANVMPHFNSNSINGIVSYEFKVNSVIDTIRIDAKNIYFNEVQINGKKVEYKNNDKELLLFEGFKIGKNKLSIVYNCMPKQTMYFVGTQSDFQIWTQGQGRYTSHWLPSFDDVNEKVIFKLSVYFDNKFHVLSNGNLTKKVASVKLGEMKTLW
;
A
#
# COMPACT_ATOMS: atom_id res chain seq x y z
N MET A 1 -17.97 8.76 55.65
CA MET A 1 -17.22 7.68 54.98
C MET A 1 -17.44 7.82 53.47
N ARG A 2 -16.47 8.41 52.75
CA ARG A 2 -16.55 8.62 51.28
C ARG A 2 -15.92 7.40 50.60
N ILE A 3 -16.72 6.61 49.89
CA ILE A 3 -16.27 5.50 49.08
C ILE A 3 -15.74 6.07 47.76
N LEU A 4 -14.43 5.99 47.56
CA LEU A 4 -13.77 6.37 46.33
C LEU A 4 -13.91 5.20 45.32
N PHE A 5 -14.75 5.36 44.31
CA PHE A 5 -14.93 4.38 43.24
C PHE A 5 -13.76 4.54 42.23
N PHE A 6 -12.77 3.67 42.30
CA PHE A 6 -11.74 3.56 41.30
C PHE A 6 -12.31 2.87 40.06
N LEU A 7 -12.62 3.63 39.02
CA LEU A 7 -12.93 3.10 37.70
C LEU A 7 -11.62 2.61 37.07
N LEU A 8 -11.40 1.30 37.10
CA LEU A 8 -10.37 0.62 36.35
C LEU A 8 -10.73 0.69 34.84
N PHE A 9 -10.26 1.71 34.17
CA PHE A 9 -10.26 1.74 32.69
C PHE A 9 -9.23 0.71 32.21
N SER A 10 -9.68 -0.45 31.75
CA SER A 10 -8.83 -1.39 31.01
C SER A 10 -8.42 -0.72 29.69
N LEU A 11 -7.20 -0.22 29.66
CA LEU A 11 -6.57 0.22 28.42
C LEU A 11 -6.36 -1.04 27.57
N PHE A 12 -7.22 -1.26 26.59
CA PHE A 12 -6.94 -2.20 25.50
C PHE A 12 -5.76 -1.64 24.73
N THR A 13 -4.56 -2.07 25.07
CA THR A 13 -3.38 -1.84 24.26
C THR A 13 -3.53 -2.69 23.01
N PHE A 14 -3.90 -2.08 21.89
CA PHE A 14 -3.78 -2.73 20.59
C PHE A 14 -2.28 -3.00 20.39
N SER A 15 -1.89 -4.26 20.48
CA SER A 15 -0.52 -4.67 20.15
C SER A 15 -0.30 -4.33 18.69
N GLN A 16 0.69 -3.47 18.42
CA GLN A 16 1.06 -3.13 17.05
C GLN A 16 1.53 -4.41 16.35
N GLN A 17 1.01 -4.65 15.15
CA GLN A 17 1.36 -5.82 14.34
C GLN A 17 2.87 -5.92 14.08
N THR A 18 3.59 -4.80 14.06
CA THR A 18 5.04 -4.69 13.85
C THR A 18 5.91 -5.56 14.77
N LYS A 19 5.38 -5.99 15.92
CA LYS A 19 6.07 -6.96 16.79
C LYS A 19 6.03 -8.38 16.25
N SER A 20 4.94 -8.75 15.59
CA SER A 20 4.69 -10.11 15.10
C SER A 20 4.96 -10.27 13.61
N VAL A 21 4.83 -9.19 12.85
CA VAL A 21 5.08 -9.16 11.40
C VAL A 21 5.98 -7.97 11.09
N ASP A 22 7.03 -8.22 10.34
CA ASP A 22 8.03 -7.24 9.92
C ASP A 22 8.07 -7.20 8.39
N PHE A 23 7.65 -6.08 7.79
CA PHE A 23 7.67 -5.87 6.35
C PHE A 23 9.01 -5.28 5.93
N LEU A 24 9.76 -6.02 5.13
CA LEU A 24 11.16 -5.71 4.80
C LEU A 24 11.29 -4.90 3.52
N LYS A 25 10.50 -5.25 2.49
CA LYS A 25 10.55 -4.61 1.18
C LYS A 25 9.19 -4.43 0.59
N CYS A 26 9.03 -3.35 -0.16
CA CYS A 26 7.88 -3.03 -0.99
C CYS A 26 8.33 -2.76 -2.42
N ASP A 27 7.78 -3.48 -3.41
CA ASP A 27 7.91 -3.18 -4.83
C ASP A 27 6.52 -2.81 -5.35
N ALA A 28 6.30 -1.53 -5.58
CA ALA A 28 5.04 -0.98 -6.06
C ALA A 28 5.15 -0.62 -7.55
N ASN A 29 4.23 -1.14 -8.35
CA ASN A 29 4.09 -0.84 -9.76
C ASN A 29 2.72 -0.20 -9.96
N VAL A 30 2.67 1.05 -10.37
CA VAL A 30 1.44 1.85 -10.44
C VAL A 30 1.24 2.48 -11.82
N MET A 31 -0.01 2.52 -12.25
CA MET A 31 -0.46 3.13 -13.48
C MET A 31 -1.61 4.08 -13.17
N PRO A 32 -1.33 5.38 -12.97
CA PRO A 32 -2.37 6.38 -12.78
C PRO A 32 -3.11 6.68 -14.08
N HIS A 33 -4.42 6.93 -13.98
CA HIS A 33 -5.29 7.30 -15.08
C HIS A 33 -5.95 8.64 -14.79
N PHE A 34 -5.50 9.69 -15.48
CA PHE A 34 -6.02 11.06 -15.24
C PHE A 34 -7.52 11.18 -15.52
N ASN A 35 -8.00 10.66 -16.66
CA ASN A 35 -9.38 10.82 -17.07
C ASN A 35 -10.41 10.20 -16.11
N SER A 36 -10.01 9.16 -15.39
CA SER A 36 -10.88 8.46 -14.43
C SER A 36 -10.50 8.73 -12.98
N ASN A 37 -9.48 9.55 -12.73
CA ASN A 37 -8.92 9.80 -11.39
C ASN A 37 -8.67 8.50 -10.62
N SER A 38 -8.11 7.51 -11.31
CA SER A 38 -7.94 6.17 -10.76
C SER A 38 -6.52 5.66 -10.89
N ILE A 39 -6.22 4.57 -10.21
CA ILE A 39 -4.96 3.86 -10.27
C ILE A 39 -5.24 2.39 -10.49
N ASN A 40 -4.48 1.75 -11.37
CA ASN A 40 -4.24 0.32 -11.36
C ASN A 40 -2.85 0.07 -10.78
N GLY A 41 -2.74 -0.93 -9.91
CA GLY A 41 -1.47 -1.21 -9.26
C GLY A 41 -1.23 -2.68 -9.00
N ILE A 42 0.05 -3.02 -8.93
CA ILE A 42 0.53 -4.28 -8.38
C ILE A 42 1.55 -3.93 -7.32
N VAL A 43 1.31 -4.36 -6.09
CA VAL A 43 2.28 -4.20 -5.01
C VAL A 43 2.71 -5.56 -4.48
N SER A 44 4.00 -5.71 -4.26
CA SER A 44 4.59 -6.91 -3.68
C SER A 44 5.37 -6.57 -2.43
N TYR A 45 5.20 -7.37 -1.38
CA TYR A 45 5.91 -7.25 -0.13
C TYR A 45 6.74 -8.49 0.16
N GLU A 46 7.98 -8.29 0.59
CA GLU A 46 8.72 -9.30 1.33
C GLU A 46 8.55 -9.02 2.82
N PHE A 47 8.10 -10.00 3.59
CA PHE A 47 7.85 -9.83 5.01
C PHE A 47 8.25 -11.07 5.81
N LYS A 48 8.43 -10.88 7.12
CA LYS A 48 8.77 -11.93 8.06
C LYS A 48 7.72 -12.02 9.16
N VAL A 49 7.21 -13.22 9.41
CA VAL A 49 6.36 -13.51 10.56
C VAL A 49 7.27 -14.01 11.68
N ASN A 50 7.29 -13.29 12.80
CA ASN A 50 8.18 -13.53 13.94
C ASN A 50 7.55 -14.40 15.03
N SER A 51 6.21 -14.45 15.10
CA SER A 51 5.46 -15.24 16.08
C SER A 51 4.18 -15.79 15.46
N VAL A 52 3.56 -16.73 16.12
CA VAL A 52 2.25 -17.25 15.70
C VAL A 52 1.22 -16.13 15.76
N ILE A 53 0.54 -15.92 14.64
CA ILE A 53 -0.54 -14.95 14.47
C ILE A 53 -1.64 -15.58 13.63
N ASP A 54 -2.86 -15.10 13.80
CA ASP A 54 -4.04 -15.54 13.06
C ASP A 54 -4.40 -14.61 11.89
N THR A 55 -3.93 -13.35 11.94
CA THR A 55 -4.34 -12.33 10.97
C THR A 55 -3.20 -11.37 10.66
N ILE A 56 -2.93 -11.14 9.39
CA ILE A 56 -2.10 -10.03 8.90
C ILE A 56 -3.01 -8.93 8.39
N ARG A 57 -2.71 -7.67 8.74
CA ARG A 57 -3.47 -6.48 8.38
C ARG A 57 -2.64 -5.57 7.50
N ILE A 58 -3.25 -5.05 6.45
CA ILE A 58 -2.64 -4.07 5.55
C ILE A 58 -3.64 -2.94 5.37
N ASP A 59 -3.23 -1.72 5.64
CA ASP A 59 -4.08 -0.55 5.45
C ASP A 59 -4.39 -0.36 3.96
N ALA A 60 -5.68 -0.26 3.64
CA ALA A 60 -6.17 -0.18 2.27
C ALA A 60 -7.55 0.50 2.24
N LYS A 61 -7.58 1.81 2.10
CA LYS A 61 -8.81 2.60 2.21
C LYS A 61 -9.50 2.74 0.87
N ASN A 62 -10.69 2.12 0.74
CA ASN A 62 -11.50 2.11 -0.47
C ASN A 62 -10.73 1.57 -1.69
N ILE A 63 -9.95 0.51 -1.48
CA ILE A 63 -9.20 -0.20 -2.52
C ILE A 63 -9.95 -1.47 -2.90
N TYR A 64 -10.08 -1.72 -4.19
CA TYR A 64 -10.62 -2.96 -4.73
C TYR A 64 -9.47 -3.90 -5.11
N PHE A 65 -9.52 -5.14 -4.64
CA PHE A 65 -8.51 -6.17 -4.90
C PHE A 65 -9.01 -7.11 -5.99
N ASN A 66 -8.21 -7.20 -7.06
CA ASN A 66 -8.46 -8.14 -8.15
C ASN A 66 -7.86 -9.51 -7.85
N GLU A 67 -6.70 -9.51 -7.20
CA GLU A 67 -6.00 -10.73 -6.83
C GLU A 67 -5.09 -10.50 -5.62
N VAL A 68 -5.08 -11.45 -4.70
CA VAL A 68 -4.18 -11.48 -3.54
C VAL A 68 -3.51 -12.85 -3.48
N GLN A 69 -2.18 -12.86 -3.42
CA GLN A 69 -1.39 -14.08 -3.35
C GLN A 69 -0.38 -14.00 -2.21
N ILE A 70 -0.23 -15.10 -1.47
CA ILE A 70 0.87 -15.30 -0.53
C ILE A 70 1.70 -16.49 -1.00
N ASN A 71 3.02 -16.30 -1.07
CA ASN A 71 3.97 -17.33 -1.52
C ASN A 71 3.62 -17.94 -2.89
N GLY A 72 3.04 -17.12 -3.80
CA GLY A 72 2.65 -17.53 -5.15
C GLY A 72 1.33 -18.30 -5.24
N LYS A 73 0.57 -18.39 -4.16
CA LYS A 73 -0.76 -19.03 -4.13
C LYS A 73 -1.82 -17.99 -3.81
N LYS A 74 -2.96 -18.05 -4.51
CA LYS A 74 -4.15 -17.27 -4.17
C LYS A 74 -4.62 -17.61 -2.77
N VAL A 75 -5.03 -16.61 -2.02
CA VAL A 75 -5.52 -16.77 -0.65
C VAL A 75 -6.86 -16.05 -0.47
N GLU A 76 -7.67 -16.59 0.42
CA GLU A 76 -8.88 -15.91 0.86
C GLU A 76 -8.52 -14.71 1.73
N TYR A 77 -9.31 -13.65 1.58
CA TYR A 77 -9.10 -12.41 2.31
C TYR A 77 -10.42 -11.74 2.66
N LYS A 78 -10.39 -10.85 3.63
CA LYS A 78 -11.49 -9.94 3.91
C LYS A 78 -11.06 -8.50 3.63
N ASN A 79 -11.88 -7.78 2.89
CA ASN A 79 -11.76 -6.35 2.68
C ASN A 79 -12.89 -5.66 3.47
N ASN A 80 -12.53 -4.74 4.36
CA ASN A 80 -13.48 -3.96 5.16
C ASN A 80 -13.48 -2.47 4.78
N ASP A 81 -13.00 -2.13 3.58
CA ASP A 81 -12.83 -0.78 3.03
C ASP A 81 -11.82 0.12 3.78
N LYS A 82 -11.19 -0.41 4.81
CA LYS A 82 -10.10 0.23 5.57
C LYS A 82 -8.84 -0.60 5.55
N GLU A 83 -8.99 -1.93 5.59
CA GLU A 83 -7.90 -2.90 5.70
C GLU A 83 -8.17 -4.11 4.83
N LEU A 84 -7.10 -4.68 4.31
CA LEU A 84 -7.03 -6.03 3.80
C LEU A 84 -6.60 -6.96 4.93
N LEU A 85 -7.42 -7.95 5.25
CA LEU A 85 -7.18 -8.94 6.29
C LEU A 85 -6.86 -10.28 5.66
N LEU A 86 -5.72 -10.87 6.03
CA LEU A 86 -5.20 -12.13 5.54
C LEU A 86 -5.13 -13.13 6.71
N PHE A 87 -5.72 -14.31 6.52
CA PHE A 87 -5.88 -15.33 7.58
C PHE A 87 -5.07 -16.59 7.33
N GLU A 88 -4.51 -16.74 6.12
CA GLU A 88 -3.85 -17.97 5.69
C GLU A 88 -2.70 -17.71 4.71
N GLY A 89 -2.02 -18.77 4.27
CA GLY A 89 -0.98 -18.71 3.24
C GLY A 89 0.40 -18.28 3.72
N PHE A 90 0.52 -17.70 4.90
CA PHE A 90 1.77 -17.29 5.52
C PHE A 90 2.27 -18.32 6.54
N LYS A 91 3.56 -18.30 6.83
CA LYS A 91 4.23 -19.18 7.80
C LYS A 91 5.25 -18.36 8.62
N ILE A 92 5.64 -18.88 9.76
CA ILE A 92 6.76 -18.31 10.53
C ILE A 92 8.00 -18.22 9.63
N GLY A 93 8.70 -17.10 9.69
CA GLY A 93 9.83 -16.78 8.82
C GLY A 93 9.44 -15.95 7.60
N LYS A 94 10.22 -16.06 6.53
CA LYS A 94 10.08 -15.25 5.31
C LYS A 94 8.87 -15.65 4.48
N ASN A 95 8.14 -14.65 4.02
CA ASN A 95 6.99 -14.77 3.14
C ASN A 95 7.04 -13.69 2.04
N LYS A 96 6.25 -13.90 0.99
CA LYS A 96 5.99 -12.91 -0.07
C LYS A 96 4.49 -12.73 -0.24
N LEU A 97 4.05 -11.48 -0.32
CA LEU A 97 2.69 -11.09 -0.64
C LEU A 97 2.68 -10.38 -1.98
N SER A 98 1.69 -10.64 -2.82
CA SER A 98 1.43 -9.90 -4.06
C SER A 98 -0.04 -9.53 -4.12
N ILE A 99 -0.31 -8.28 -4.43
CA ILE A 99 -1.67 -7.71 -4.49
C ILE A 99 -1.83 -7.00 -5.83
N VAL A 100 -2.83 -7.41 -6.60
CA VAL A 100 -3.31 -6.69 -7.79
C VAL A 100 -4.55 -5.92 -7.38
N TYR A 101 -4.55 -4.60 -7.61
CA TYR A 101 -5.60 -3.74 -7.10
C TYR A 101 -5.93 -2.60 -8.05
N ASN A 102 -7.08 -1.99 -7.83
CA ASN A 102 -7.45 -0.69 -8.39
C ASN A 102 -8.14 0.17 -7.33
N CYS A 103 -8.07 1.48 -7.49
CA CYS A 103 -8.76 2.42 -6.61
C CYS A 103 -9.02 3.76 -7.30
N MET A 104 -9.94 4.53 -6.72
CA MET A 104 -10.17 5.95 -6.99
C MET A 104 -9.83 6.73 -5.72
N PRO A 105 -8.60 7.23 -5.58
CA PRO A 105 -8.16 7.90 -4.36
C PRO A 105 -9.01 9.15 -4.10
N LYS A 106 -9.55 9.25 -2.90
CA LYS A 106 -10.28 10.46 -2.43
C LYS A 106 -9.38 11.45 -1.72
N GLN A 107 -8.23 10.98 -1.29
CA GLN A 107 -7.22 11.77 -0.55
C GLN A 107 -5.82 11.31 -0.93
N THR A 108 -4.84 12.14 -0.64
CA THR A 108 -3.39 11.89 -0.75
C THR A 108 -2.83 11.62 -2.13
N MET A 109 -3.65 11.34 -3.13
CA MET A 109 -3.31 11.44 -4.53
C MET A 109 -4.36 12.33 -5.20
N TYR A 110 -3.90 13.35 -5.88
CA TYR A 110 -4.73 14.39 -6.45
C TYR A 110 -4.50 14.48 -7.94
N PHE A 111 -5.58 14.54 -8.69
CA PHE A 111 -5.63 14.69 -10.13
C PHE A 111 -6.16 16.10 -10.40
N VAL A 112 -5.30 17.00 -10.87
CA VAL A 112 -5.59 18.44 -10.94
C VAL A 112 -5.29 18.97 -12.34
N GLY A 113 -6.10 19.90 -12.83
CA GLY A 113 -5.92 20.56 -14.12
C GLY A 113 -6.88 20.06 -15.21
N THR A 114 -6.52 20.33 -16.46
CA THR A 114 -7.27 19.96 -17.65
C THR A 114 -6.45 19.01 -18.53
N GLN A 115 -7.03 18.49 -19.62
CA GLN A 115 -6.33 17.57 -20.53
C GLN A 115 -5.00 18.10 -21.10
N SER A 116 -4.85 19.41 -21.22
CA SER A 116 -3.65 20.05 -21.77
C SER A 116 -2.62 20.41 -20.71
N ASP A 117 -3.04 20.52 -19.44
CA ASP A 117 -2.19 20.98 -18.34
C ASP A 117 -2.62 20.31 -17.04
N PHE A 118 -2.38 19.01 -16.93
CA PHE A 118 -2.74 18.27 -15.72
C PHE A 118 -1.51 17.85 -14.93
N GLN A 119 -1.74 17.68 -13.65
CA GLN A 119 -0.78 17.18 -12.68
C GLN A 119 -1.40 16.08 -11.85
N ILE A 120 -0.59 15.08 -11.55
CA ILE A 120 -0.92 14.06 -10.54
C ILE A 120 0.18 14.15 -9.47
N TRP A 121 -0.22 14.36 -8.24
CA TRP A 121 0.73 14.45 -7.14
C TRP A 121 0.20 13.78 -5.88
N THR A 122 1.11 13.36 -5.01
CA THR A 122 0.79 12.68 -3.76
C THR A 122 1.27 13.47 -2.56
N GLN A 123 0.51 13.42 -1.50
CA GLN A 123 0.87 13.97 -0.19
C GLN A 123 0.60 12.92 0.88
N GLY A 124 1.62 12.15 1.22
CA GLY A 124 1.51 11.06 2.20
C GLY A 124 1.72 11.50 3.65
N GLN A 125 1.62 12.80 3.96
CA GLN A 125 1.80 13.32 5.31
C GLN A 125 0.73 12.76 6.26
N GLY A 126 1.15 12.22 7.40
CA GLY A 126 0.28 11.57 8.35
C GLY A 126 0.11 10.08 8.06
N ARG A 127 -1.13 9.59 7.95
CA ARG A 127 -1.46 8.16 7.83
C ARG A 127 -2.40 7.92 6.65
N TYR A 128 -1.99 8.27 5.43
CA TYR A 128 -2.93 8.32 4.32
C TYR A 128 -2.42 7.72 3.02
N THR A 129 -1.23 7.12 2.97
CA THR A 129 -0.72 6.44 1.78
C THR A 129 -1.65 5.30 1.36
N SER A 130 -2.30 4.67 2.31
CA SER A 130 -3.26 3.58 2.11
C SER A 130 -4.52 3.94 1.29
N HIS A 131 -4.70 5.20 0.92
CA HIS A 131 -5.79 5.61 0.01
C HIS A 131 -5.51 5.31 -1.47
N TRP A 132 -4.24 5.09 -1.83
CA TRP A 132 -3.87 4.80 -3.22
C TRP A 132 -2.91 3.62 -3.37
N LEU A 133 -2.27 3.20 -2.30
CA LEU A 133 -1.37 2.06 -2.25
C LEU A 133 -1.71 1.23 -1.01
N PRO A 134 -2.06 -0.08 -1.13
CA PRO A 134 -2.13 -0.95 0.04
C PRO A 134 -0.80 -0.90 0.78
N SER A 135 -0.78 -0.43 2.02
CA SER A 135 0.45 -0.08 2.73
C SER A 135 0.28 -0.14 4.24
N PHE A 136 1.17 0.49 4.95
CA PHE A 136 1.14 0.59 6.41
C PHE A 136 1.11 2.07 6.79
N ASP A 137 0.04 2.48 7.45
CA ASP A 137 -0.09 3.81 8.00
C ASP A 137 0.55 3.91 9.41
N ASP A 138 1.27 2.89 9.86
CA ASP A 138 2.04 2.88 11.09
C ASP A 138 3.45 3.44 10.85
N VAL A 139 3.82 4.47 11.59
CA VAL A 139 5.14 5.13 11.49
C VAL A 139 6.31 4.24 11.90
N ASN A 140 6.05 3.16 12.63
CA ASN A 140 7.07 2.21 13.05
C ASN A 140 7.39 1.17 11.96
N GLU A 141 6.53 1.03 10.95
CA GLU A 141 6.78 0.12 9.83
C GLU A 141 7.67 0.81 8.79
N LYS A 142 8.88 0.30 8.59
CA LYS A 142 9.86 0.87 7.65
C LYS A 142 10.27 -0.18 6.64
N VAL A 143 10.05 0.10 5.37
CA VAL A 143 10.35 -0.83 4.28
C VAL A 143 11.38 -0.24 3.31
N ILE A 144 12.18 -1.09 2.70
CA ILE A 144 12.95 -0.72 1.51
C ILE A 144 11.95 -0.60 0.36
N PHE A 145 11.76 0.63 -0.12
CA PHE A 145 10.71 0.95 -1.08
C PHE A 145 11.26 1.09 -2.49
N LYS A 146 10.58 0.46 -3.44
CA LYS A 146 10.83 0.62 -4.86
C LYS A 146 9.51 0.97 -5.55
N LEU A 147 9.51 2.06 -6.32
CA LEU A 147 8.36 2.54 -7.06
C LEU A 147 8.62 2.48 -8.56
N SER A 148 7.71 1.87 -9.30
CA SER A 148 7.65 1.94 -10.75
C SER A 148 6.36 2.63 -11.15
N VAL A 149 6.47 3.71 -11.92
CA VAL A 149 5.32 4.44 -12.44
C VAL A 149 5.25 4.26 -13.95
N TYR A 150 4.12 3.78 -14.44
CA TYR A 150 3.81 3.69 -15.87
C TYR A 150 2.93 4.86 -16.24
N PHE A 151 3.41 5.71 -17.13
CA PHE A 151 2.69 6.90 -17.53
C PHE A 151 3.07 7.35 -18.95
N ASP A 152 2.27 8.25 -19.57
CA ASP A 152 2.56 8.81 -20.87
C ASP A 152 3.95 9.48 -20.90
N ASN A 153 4.74 9.20 -21.93
CA ASN A 153 6.11 9.66 -22.08
C ASN A 153 6.26 11.19 -22.27
N LYS A 154 5.16 11.89 -22.53
CA LYS A 154 5.12 13.36 -22.61
C LYS A 154 5.28 14.02 -21.24
N PHE A 155 5.08 13.28 -20.16
CA PHE A 155 5.12 13.80 -18.80
C PHE A 155 6.39 13.40 -18.07
N HIS A 156 6.73 14.21 -17.08
CA HIS A 156 7.82 13.93 -16.17
C HIS A 156 7.27 13.30 -14.88
N VAL A 157 7.87 12.19 -14.47
CA VAL A 157 7.58 11.56 -13.18
C VAL A 157 8.72 11.91 -12.23
N LEU A 158 8.37 12.40 -11.04
CA LEU A 158 9.28 12.68 -9.94
C LEU A 158 8.84 11.90 -8.71
N SER A 159 9.78 11.37 -7.97
CA SER A 159 9.54 10.68 -6.71
C SER A 159 10.69 10.89 -5.73
N ASN A 160 10.48 10.49 -4.48
CA ASN A 160 11.53 10.45 -3.48
C ASN A 160 12.52 9.31 -3.80
N GLY A 161 13.78 9.48 -3.40
CA GLY A 161 14.82 8.47 -3.61
C GLY A 161 15.64 8.70 -4.86
N ASN A 162 16.28 7.65 -5.35
CA ASN A 162 17.16 7.69 -6.51
C ASN A 162 16.47 7.14 -7.74
N LEU A 163 16.44 7.93 -8.81
CA LEU A 163 15.96 7.43 -10.10
C LEU A 163 16.93 6.36 -10.63
N THR A 164 16.46 5.13 -10.70
CA THR A 164 17.30 4.01 -11.15
C THR A 164 17.21 3.75 -12.64
N LYS A 165 16.04 3.95 -13.27
CA LYS A 165 15.84 3.65 -14.68
C LYS A 165 14.62 4.35 -15.27
N LYS A 166 14.74 4.81 -16.53
CA LYS A 166 13.62 5.17 -17.42
C LYS A 166 13.60 4.21 -18.60
N VAL A 167 12.46 3.61 -18.89
CA VAL A 167 12.29 2.66 -20.00
C VAL A 167 11.06 3.04 -20.78
N ALA A 168 11.22 3.32 -22.09
CA ALA A 168 10.08 3.49 -22.98
C ALA A 168 9.36 2.14 -23.16
N SER A 169 8.05 2.11 -22.96
CA SER A 169 7.24 0.94 -23.28
C SER A 169 6.84 1.00 -24.74
N VAL A 170 7.28 0.02 -25.53
CA VAL A 170 7.06 -0.04 -26.97
C VAL A 170 5.58 -0.25 -27.33
N LYS A 171 4.75 -0.75 -26.41
CA LYS A 171 3.35 -1.15 -26.69
C LYS A 171 2.30 -0.05 -26.53
N LEU A 172 2.55 1.02 -25.75
CA LEU A 172 1.49 1.94 -25.31
C LEU A 172 1.88 3.44 -25.36
N GLY A 173 3.07 3.82 -25.84
CA GLY A 173 3.52 5.20 -25.70
C GLY A 173 3.77 5.63 -24.24
N GLU A 174 3.84 4.68 -23.34
CA GLU A 174 4.05 4.88 -21.91
C GLU A 174 5.52 4.76 -21.54
N MET A 175 5.93 5.49 -20.52
CA MET A 175 7.25 5.39 -19.95
C MET A 175 7.16 4.77 -18.56
N LYS A 176 7.95 3.72 -18.31
CA LYS A 176 8.18 3.19 -16.99
C LYS A 176 9.33 3.94 -16.32
N THR A 177 9.04 4.63 -15.22
CA THR A 177 10.04 5.29 -14.39
C THR A 177 10.20 4.49 -13.09
N LEU A 178 11.44 4.12 -12.75
CA LEU A 178 11.77 3.35 -11.55
C LEU A 178 12.54 4.24 -10.56
N TRP A 179 12.11 4.19 -9.32
CA TRP A 179 12.72 4.89 -8.18
C TRP A 179 13.16 3.90 -7.09
#